data_547f6043b199fa2a0454e8044a3393a2
#
_entry.id   547f6043b199fa2a0454e8044a3393a2
#
_cell.length_a   1.000
_cell.length_b   1.000
_cell.length_c   1.000
_cell.angle_alpha   90.00
_cell.angle_beta   90.00
_cell.angle_gamma   90.00
#
_symmetry.space_group_name_H-M   'P 1'
#
loop_
_entity.id
_entity.type
_entity.pdbx_description
1 polymer ?
#
loop_
_entity_poly.entity_id
_entity_poly.type
_entity_poly.pdbx_seq_one_letter_code
_entity_poly.pdbx_strand_id
1 'polypeptide(L)'
;MSDHLPVLKVRLFGGFSASYGEIPVSFGRNTTTKAMKLLQILLYHGDTGISRDKLLDELYGREELADAANNLRVTAHRLKKIIVDAGLPSHDYINIKKGIYRWDAPMPTEVDAHQFKVLSKDVQTCTDKVKKLALLKKICLMYSGEFLPELSGDEWVLVESVHYKNIYSESLQELCKLLIERGDYEEALRFCEPACQLYPFDEWQSVRIDCYMALNRYKDAVQEYENTAKLFFEELGIRPSEHMMQQFEQMSSRLNYKPQELGDIKERLKDDDVRGGAFYCSLPSFRDSYRLVSRIIERNGQSVYLMLCSITNGKGMPMDKPDKLEALSGELQNTIQQCLRKGDSFTKYSPSQFLILLVGTNKENCSMIFDRIQRYFSREHKSWKQYLDYFVSSVAEVDRQDSPIQFNTENKTW
;
A
#
# COMPACT_ATOMS: atom_id res chain seq x y z
N MET A 1 8.86 50.73 15.20
CA MET A 1 9.17 49.37 14.72
C MET A 1 7.86 48.59 14.89
N SER A 2 7.18 48.29 13.82
CA SER A 2 5.98 47.45 13.89
C SER A 2 6.43 46.02 14.25
N ASP A 3 6.14 45.59 15.48
CA ASP A 3 6.33 44.23 15.92
C ASP A 3 5.42 43.32 15.07
N HIS A 4 5.87 42.90 13.91
CA HIS A 4 5.22 41.85 13.16
C HIS A 4 5.46 40.52 13.92
N LEU A 5 4.41 39.97 14.49
CA LEU A 5 4.45 38.65 15.10
C LEU A 5 4.95 37.64 14.08
N PRO A 6 5.77 36.64 14.48
CA PRO A 6 6.20 35.57 13.60
C PRO A 6 5.01 34.85 12.98
N VAL A 7 5.20 34.26 11.80
CA VAL A 7 4.17 33.49 11.10
C VAL A 7 4.01 32.13 11.76
N LEU A 8 2.76 31.69 11.97
CA LEU A 8 2.42 30.34 12.34
C LEU A 8 2.31 29.51 11.04
N LYS A 9 3.32 28.69 10.77
CA LYS A 9 3.34 27.76 9.62
C LYS A 9 2.78 26.41 10.08
N VAL A 10 1.79 25.89 9.37
CA VAL A 10 1.10 24.62 9.68
C VAL A 10 1.23 23.68 8.50
N ARG A 11 1.61 22.44 8.79
CA ARG A 11 1.66 21.35 7.82
C ARG A 11 0.58 20.34 8.15
N LEU A 12 -0.18 19.98 7.14
CA LEU A 12 -1.22 18.94 7.16
C LEU A 12 -0.88 17.76 6.23
N PHE A 13 0.09 17.95 5.32
CA PHE A 13 0.59 16.88 4.46
C PHE A 13 1.72 16.11 5.14
N GLY A 14 1.61 14.76 5.15
CA GLY A 14 2.59 13.87 5.78
C GLY A 14 2.54 13.88 7.30
N GLY A 15 1.45 14.39 7.88
CA GLY A 15 1.20 14.48 9.31
C GLY A 15 1.14 15.91 9.84
N PHE A 16 0.43 16.08 10.98
CA PHE A 16 0.24 17.38 11.61
C PHE A 16 1.51 17.90 12.28
N SER A 17 1.99 19.06 11.85
CA SER A 17 3.07 19.78 12.52
C SER A 17 2.88 21.29 12.38
N ALA A 18 3.47 22.05 13.29
CA ALA A 18 3.45 23.51 13.22
C ALA A 18 4.76 24.12 13.71
N SER A 19 5.09 25.33 13.21
CA SER A 19 6.19 26.15 13.71
C SER A 19 5.72 27.60 13.84
N TYR A 20 6.22 28.29 14.86
CA TYR A 20 6.00 29.71 15.07
C TYR A 20 7.30 30.47 14.78
N GLY A 21 7.34 31.13 13.65
CA GLY A 21 8.62 31.53 13.04
C GLY A 21 9.45 30.29 12.69
N GLU A 22 10.68 30.22 13.22
CA GLU A 22 11.59 29.07 13.02
C GLU A 22 11.53 28.05 14.18
N ILE A 23 10.67 28.27 15.18
CA ILE A 23 10.60 27.42 16.38
C ILE A 23 9.47 26.40 16.20
N PRO A 24 9.75 25.08 16.25
CA PRO A 24 8.72 24.05 16.22
C PRO A 24 7.78 24.20 17.43
N VAL A 25 6.46 24.11 17.18
CA VAL A 25 5.42 24.16 18.22
C VAL A 25 4.97 22.75 18.54
N SER A 26 5.05 22.35 19.82
CA SER A 26 4.58 21.05 20.29
C SER A 26 3.23 21.19 21.02
N PHE A 27 2.19 20.61 20.44
CA PHE A 27 0.86 20.56 21.07
C PHE A 27 0.67 19.29 21.93
N GLY A 28 1.75 18.59 22.28
CA GLY A 28 1.72 17.33 23.02
C GLY A 28 1.95 16.09 22.11
N ARG A 29 1.96 14.94 22.75
CA ARG A 29 2.32 13.67 22.04
C ARG A 29 1.18 13.07 21.22
N ASN A 30 -0.07 13.40 21.52
CA ASN A 30 -1.24 12.79 20.90
C ASN A 30 -2.01 13.81 20.06
N THR A 31 -1.87 13.73 18.76
CA THR A 31 -2.52 14.59 17.76
C THR A 31 -3.94 14.16 17.40
N THR A 32 -4.42 13.00 17.90
CA THR A 32 -5.75 12.45 17.59
C THR A 32 -6.81 12.74 18.66
N THR A 33 -6.47 13.49 19.73
CA THR A 33 -7.47 13.88 20.74
C THR A 33 -8.53 14.81 20.13
N LYS A 34 -9.76 14.83 20.69
CA LYS A 34 -10.84 15.71 20.21
C LYS A 34 -10.43 17.20 20.18
N ALA A 35 -9.59 17.65 21.10
CA ALA A 35 -9.09 19.02 21.11
C ALA A 35 -8.10 19.28 19.95
N MET A 36 -7.24 18.31 19.63
CA MET A 36 -6.34 18.41 18.49
C MET A 36 -7.08 18.29 17.16
N LYS A 37 -8.07 17.38 17.05
CA LYS A 37 -8.95 17.32 15.87
C LYS A 37 -9.66 18.67 15.65
N LEU A 38 -10.18 19.31 16.72
CA LEU A 38 -10.78 20.64 16.62
C LEU A 38 -9.78 21.67 16.08
N LEU A 39 -8.52 21.66 16.55
CA LEU A 39 -7.48 22.55 16.03
C LEU A 39 -7.25 22.33 14.53
N GLN A 40 -7.08 21.08 14.11
CA GLN A 40 -6.82 20.71 12.72
C GLN A 40 -7.99 21.10 11.81
N ILE A 41 -9.23 20.86 12.23
CA ILE A 41 -10.44 21.28 11.50
C ILE A 41 -10.49 22.82 11.36
N LEU A 42 -10.26 23.56 12.44
CA LEU A 42 -10.29 25.03 12.40
C LEU A 42 -9.19 25.60 11.50
N LEU A 43 -7.98 25.08 11.59
CA LEU A 43 -6.86 25.47 10.72
C LEU A 43 -7.14 25.13 9.25
N TYR A 44 -7.73 23.96 8.97
CA TYR A 44 -8.08 23.54 7.62
C TYR A 44 -9.19 24.42 7.00
N HIS A 45 -10.23 24.79 7.76
CA HIS A 45 -11.28 25.67 7.27
C HIS A 45 -10.89 27.17 7.30
N GLY A 46 -9.90 27.55 8.10
CA GLY A 46 -9.32 28.90 8.14
C GLY A 46 -10.36 30.03 8.20
N ASP A 47 -10.21 31.02 7.31
CA ASP A 47 -11.07 32.21 7.24
C ASP A 47 -12.49 31.90 6.75
N THR A 48 -12.69 30.86 5.95
CA THR A 48 -14.02 30.46 5.49
C THR A 48 -14.87 29.98 6.66
N GLY A 49 -14.24 29.33 7.62
CA GLY A 49 -14.87 28.75 8.79
C GLY A 49 -15.77 27.54 8.48
N ILE A 50 -16.31 26.97 9.53
CA ILE A 50 -17.15 25.78 9.49
C ILE A 50 -18.43 26.02 10.29
N SER A 51 -19.59 25.56 9.80
CA SER A 51 -20.84 25.63 10.56
C SER A 51 -20.78 24.68 11.76
N ARG A 52 -21.55 25.00 12.80
CA ARG A 52 -21.60 24.20 14.02
C ARG A 52 -21.96 22.76 13.75
N ASP A 53 -22.98 22.52 12.93
CA ASP A 53 -23.47 21.17 12.66
C ASP A 53 -22.42 20.34 11.94
N LYS A 54 -21.78 20.92 10.90
CA LYS A 54 -20.68 20.27 10.20
C LYS A 54 -19.45 20.03 11.11
N LEU A 55 -19.13 20.99 11.99
CA LEU A 55 -18.05 20.85 12.96
C LEU A 55 -18.31 19.69 13.95
N LEU A 56 -19.54 19.55 14.41
CA LEU A 56 -19.93 18.46 15.32
C LEU A 56 -19.85 17.12 14.59
N ASP A 57 -20.26 17.07 13.32
CA ASP A 57 -20.18 15.87 12.49
C ASP A 57 -18.73 15.45 12.24
N GLU A 58 -17.87 16.38 11.81
CA GLU A 58 -16.43 16.12 11.57
C GLU A 58 -15.68 15.76 12.87
N LEU A 59 -16.08 16.31 14.03
CA LEU A 59 -15.38 16.10 15.29
C LEU A 59 -15.79 14.82 16.01
N TYR A 60 -17.07 14.48 15.94
CA TYR A 60 -17.66 13.37 16.68
C TYR A 60 -18.18 12.24 15.77
N GLY A 61 -18.41 12.53 14.48
CA GLY A 61 -18.95 11.57 13.53
C GLY A 61 -20.31 11.04 13.98
N ARG A 62 -20.45 9.71 14.00
CA ARG A 62 -21.69 9.03 14.38
C ARG A 62 -21.80 8.72 15.88
N GLU A 63 -20.97 9.32 16.73
CA GLU A 63 -21.08 9.13 18.18
C GLU A 63 -22.39 9.74 18.69
N GLU A 64 -23.23 8.95 19.34
CA GLU A 64 -24.44 9.46 20.01
C GLU A 64 -24.03 10.26 21.25
N LEU A 65 -24.09 11.58 21.17
CA LEU A 65 -23.76 12.49 22.25
C LEU A 65 -25.02 12.95 22.95
N ALA A 66 -25.10 12.74 24.27
CA ALA A 66 -26.22 13.26 25.10
C ALA A 66 -26.29 14.79 25.10
N ASP A 67 -25.13 15.50 25.02
CA ASP A 67 -25.02 16.95 24.93
C ASP A 67 -23.83 17.38 24.08
N ALA A 68 -24.01 17.39 22.76
CA ALA A 68 -22.99 17.80 21.80
C ALA A 68 -22.50 19.24 21.98
N ALA A 69 -23.40 20.16 22.47
CA ALA A 69 -23.06 21.54 22.69
C ALA A 69 -22.09 21.74 23.85
N ASN A 70 -22.34 21.06 24.95
CA ASN A 70 -21.46 21.11 26.12
C ASN A 70 -20.13 20.44 25.84
N ASN A 71 -20.13 19.30 25.14
CA ASN A 71 -18.91 18.60 24.74
C ASN A 71 -18.00 19.47 23.84
N LEU A 72 -18.58 20.18 22.87
CA LEU A 72 -17.82 21.12 22.04
C LEU A 72 -17.23 22.26 22.85
N ARG A 73 -18.00 22.82 23.83
CA ARG A 73 -17.52 23.88 24.72
C ARG A 73 -16.33 23.41 25.56
N VAL A 74 -16.43 22.23 26.15
CA VAL A 74 -15.34 21.62 26.94
C VAL A 74 -14.11 21.36 26.05
N THR A 75 -14.31 20.84 24.83
CA THR A 75 -13.24 20.59 23.86
C THR A 75 -12.56 21.90 23.47
N ALA A 76 -13.30 22.96 23.17
CA ALA A 76 -12.77 24.29 22.88
C ALA A 76 -11.95 24.88 24.03
N HIS A 77 -12.44 24.73 25.27
CA HIS A 77 -11.68 25.15 26.44
C HIS A 77 -10.35 24.39 26.61
N ARG A 78 -10.35 23.08 26.39
CA ARG A 78 -9.14 22.26 26.41
C ARG A 78 -8.16 22.68 25.30
N LEU A 79 -8.65 22.97 24.10
CA LEU A 79 -7.84 23.46 23.00
C LEU A 79 -7.15 24.79 23.36
N LYS A 80 -7.86 25.76 23.91
CA LYS A 80 -7.25 27.03 24.36
C LYS A 80 -6.07 26.79 25.30
N LYS A 81 -6.24 25.90 26.27
CA LYS A 81 -5.17 25.54 27.19
C LYS A 81 -3.97 24.93 26.48
N ILE A 82 -4.19 23.96 25.54
CA ILE A 82 -3.14 23.32 24.77
C ILE A 82 -2.34 24.36 23.97
N ILE A 83 -3.01 25.33 23.33
CA ILE A 83 -2.36 26.38 22.53
C ILE A 83 -1.46 27.27 23.41
N VAL A 84 -1.93 27.66 24.59
CA VAL A 84 -1.13 28.47 25.52
C VAL A 84 0.05 27.68 26.10
N ASP A 85 -0.19 26.42 26.48
CA ASP A 85 0.85 25.51 26.98
C ASP A 85 1.92 25.21 25.92
N ALA A 86 1.56 25.30 24.63
CA ALA A 86 2.46 25.17 23.49
C ALA A 86 3.31 26.42 23.21
N GLY A 87 3.15 27.49 23.99
CA GLY A 87 3.96 28.72 23.89
C GLY A 87 3.48 29.74 22.84
N LEU A 88 2.29 29.56 22.28
CA LEU A 88 1.67 30.56 21.40
C LEU A 88 1.09 31.73 22.22
N PRO A 89 1.00 32.95 21.63
CA PRO A 89 0.45 34.12 22.32
C PRO A 89 -0.94 33.87 22.91
N SER A 90 -1.22 34.45 24.09
CA SER A 90 -2.55 34.33 24.71
C SER A 90 -3.58 35.09 23.87
N HIS A 91 -4.53 34.36 23.28
CA HIS A 91 -5.58 34.91 22.42
C HIS A 91 -6.82 34.01 22.40
N ASP A 92 -7.92 34.53 21.89
CA ASP A 92 -9.14 33.76 21.67
C ASP A 92 -9.16 33.18 20.24
N TYR A 93 -8.45 32.07 20.06
CA TYR A 93 -8.20 31.44 18.75
C TYR A 93 -9.47 30.91 18.04
N ILE A 94 -10.62 30.92 18.72
CA ILE A 94 -11.87 30.42 18.15
C ILE A 94 -12.87 31.57 18.07
N ASN A 95 -13.10 32.06 16.87
CA ASN A 95 -14.09 33.12 16.64
C ASN A 95 -15.41 32.50 16.17
N ILE A 96 -16.50 32.84 16.90
CA ILE A 96 -17.83 32.31 16.59
C ILE A 96 -18.74 33.48 16.19
N LYS A 97 -19.11 33.55 14.90
CA LYS A 97 -20.04 34.54 14.38
C LYS A 97 -21.16 33.85 13.60
N LYS A 98 -22.41 34.10 13.97
CA LYS A 98 -23.60 33.53 13.30
C LYS A 98 -23.57 32.00 13.18
N GLY A 99 -23.07 31.28 14.21
CA GLY A 99 -22.97 29.83 14.21
C GLY A 99 -21.81 29.23 13.35
N ILE A 100 -20.93 30.09 12.85
CA ILE A 100 -19.74 29.68 12.10
C ILE A 100 -18.50 29.81 12.98
N TYR A 101 -17.75 28.73 13.09
CA TYR A 101 -16.50 28.64 13.84
C TYR A 101 -15.34 28.91 12.89
N ARG A 102 -14.39 29.81 13.27
CA ARG A 102 -13.22 30.17 12.49
C ARG A 102 -11.99 30.16 13.35
N TRP A 103 -10.88 29.84 12.72
CA TRP A 103 -9.56 30.10 13.28
C TRP A 103 -9.34 31.64 13.32
N ASP A 104 -8.98 32.17 14.47
CA ASP A 104 -8.69 33.58 14.66
C ASP A 104 -7.41 33.70 15.50
N ALA A 105 -6.33 34.05 14.86
CA ALA A 105 -5.01 34.13 15.49
C ALA A 105 -4.48 35.57 15.44
N PRO A 106 -3.74 36.03 16.46
CA PRO A 106 -3.11 37.37 16.45
C PRO A 106 -1.96 37.50 15.48
N MET A 107 -1.48 36.35 14.93
CA MET A 107 -0.37 36.28 13.96
C MET A 107 -0.86 35.73 12.61
N PRO A 108 -0.14 36.03 11.52
CA PRO A 108 -0.41 35.38 10.23
C PRO A 108 -0.28 33.87 10.35
N THR A 109 -1.25 33.12 9.78
CA THR A 109 -1.26 31.65 9.77
C THR A 109 -1.17 31.17 8.33
N GLU A 110 -0.17 30.39 8.03
CA GLU A 110 0.05 29.75 6.72
C GLU A 110 -0.19 28.25 6.86
N VAL A 111 -1.13 27.71 6.08
CA VAL A 111 -1.45 26.28 6.06
C VAL A 111 -1.11 25.74 4.69
N ASP A 112 -0.30 24.69 4.64
CA ASP A 112 0.18 24.07 3.39
C ASP A 112 -0.97 23.65 2.47
N ALA A 113 -2.03 23.06 3.01
CA ALA A 113 -3.21 22.66 2.25
C ALA A 113 -3.92 23.86 1.56
N HIS A 114 -3.93 25.04 2.18
CA HIS A 114 -4.47 26.26 1.54
C HIS A 114 -3.58 26.73 0.39
N GLN A 115 -2.27 26.78 0.63
CA GLN A 115 -1.29 27.15 -0.40
C GLN A 115 -1.32 26.17 -1.57
N PHE A 116 -1.49 24.89 -1.30
CA PHE A 116 -1.62 23.84 -2.30
C PHE A 116 -2.87 24.06 -3.18
N LYS A 117 -4.02 24.38 -2.58
CA LYS A 117 -5.26 24.70 -3.33
C LYS A 117 -5.08 25.93 -4.22
N VAL A 118 -4.38 26.97 -3.77
CA VAL A 118 -4.09 28.17 -4.56
C VAL A 118 -3.18 27.82 -5.73
N LEU A 119 -2.08 27.11 -5.47
CA LEU A 119 -1.13 26.70 -6.50
C LEU A 119 -1.79 25.80 -7.56
N SER A 120 -2.67 24.90 -7.15
CA SER A 120 -3.42 24.05 -8.09
C SER A 120 -4.26 24.87 -9.08
N LYS A 121 -4.95 25.90 -8.59
CA LYS A 121 -5.71 26.81 -9.45
C LYS A 121 -4.79 27.61 -10.39
N ASP A 122 -3.66 28.08 -9.88
CA ASP A 122 -2.67 28.81 -10.66
C ASP A 122 -2.09 27.93 -11.79
N VAL A 123 -1.82 26.65 -11.51
CA VAL A 123 -1.39 25.67 -12.52
C VAL A 123 -2.43 25.50 -13.62
N GLN A 124 -3.71 25.35 -13.25
CA GLN A 124 -4.80 25.14 -14.19
C GLN A 124 -5.02 26.34 -15.13
N THR A 125 -4.80 27.56 -14.63
CA THR A 125 -5.01 28.79 -15.40
C THR A 125 -3.76 29.27 -16.16
N CYS A 126 -2.59 28.73 -15.84
CA CYS A 126 -1.31 29.15 -16.42
C CYS A 126 -1.11 28.60 -17.84
N THR A 127 -0.98 29.48 -18.82
CA THR A 127 -0.71 29.15 -20.24
C THR A 127 0.76 29.19 -20.59
N ASP A 128 1.59 29.87 -19.80
CA ASP A 128 3.03 29.99 -20.02
C ASP A 128 3.73 28.70 -19.52
N LYS A 129 4.32 27.94 -20.43
CA LYS A 129 5.00 26.67 -20.13
C LYS A 129 6.11 26.79 -19.10
N VAL A 130 6.88 27.88 -19.09
CA VAL A 130 8.00 28.07 -18.15
C VAL A 130 7.47 28.34 -16.74
N LYS A 131 6.49 29.24 -16.63
CA LYS A 131 5.82 29.52 -15.36
C LYS A 131 5.07 28.30 -14.84
N LYS A 132 4.37 27.60 -15.72
CA LYS A 132 3.63 26.36 -15.37
C LYS A 132 4.56 25.30 -14.81
N LEU A 133 5.73 25.09 -15.41
CA LEU A 133 6.74 24.16 -14.92
C LEU A 133 7.21 24.54 -13.49
N ALA A 134 7.44 25.83 -13.24
CA ALA A 134 7.84 26.30 -11.91
C ALA A 134 6.72 26.08 -10.86
N LEU A 135 5.47 26.33 -11.21
CA LEU A 135 4.31 26.08 -10.34
C LEU A 135 4.14 24.59 -10.05
N LEU A 136 4.24 23.72 -11.07
CA LEU A 136 4.16 22.27 -10.93
C LEU A 136 5.27 21.73 -10.01
N LYS A 137 6.50 22.20 -10.15
CA LYS A 137 7.59 21.85 -9.23
C LYS A 137 7.25 22.24 -7.79
N LYS A 138 6.72 23.45 -7.60
CA LYS A 138 6.36 23.94 -6.27
C LYS A 138 5.24 23.12 -5.62
N ILE A 139 4.20 22.76 -6.37
CA ILE A 139 3.08 21.96 -5.86
C ILE A 139 3.53 20.53 -5.52
N CYS A 140 4.36 19.90 -6.35
CA CYS A 140 4.90 18.58 -6.09
C CYS A 140 5.82 18.54 -4.85
N LEU A 141 6.63 19.58 -4.64
CA LEU A 141 7.49 19.68 -3.45
C LEU A 141 6.70 19.96 -2.16
N MET A 142 5.52 20.56 -2.27
CA MET A 142 4.67 20.86 -1.11
C MET A 142 3.96 19.62 -0.59
N TYR A 143 3.68 18.64 -1.44
CA TYR A 143 3.00 17.39 -1.07
C TYR A 143 4.01 16.42 -0.43
N SER A 144 4.14 16.49 0.89
CA SER A 144 5.11 15.67 1.64
C SER A 144 4.55 14.32 2.11
N GLY A 145 3.31 14.00 1.77
CA GLY A 145 2.61 12.78 2.15
C GLY A 145 1.11 12.98 2.18
N GLU A 146 0.37 11.98 2.61
CA GLU A 146 -1.09 12.04 2.72
C GLU A 146 -1.56 13.14 3.66
N PHE A 147 -2.77 13.63 3.40
CA PHE A 147 -3.40 14.66 4.23
C PHE A 147 -3.83 14.06 5.57
N LEU A 148 -3.31 14.59 6.67
CA LEU A 148 -3.60 14.16 8.07
C LEU A 148 -3.66 12.63 8.23
N PRO A 149 -2.59 11.88 7.92
CA PRO A 149 -2.61 10.41 7.93
C PRO A 149 -2.98 9.81 9.29
N GLU A 150 -2.70 10.52 10.39
CA GLU A 150 -3.10 10.12 11.75
C GLU A 150 -4.61 10.16 12.00
N LEU A 151 -5.38 10.82 11.12
CA LEU A 151 -6.84 10.89 11.13
C LEU A 151 -7.49 10.19 9.94
N SER A 152 -6.80 9.27 9.28
CA SER A 152 -7.30 8.56 8.09
C SER A 152 -8.59 7.77 8.33
N GLY A 153 -8.97 7.50 9.58
CA GLY A 153 -10.26 6.91 9.95
C GLY A 153 -11.43 7.90 9.98
N ASP A 154 -11.18 9.21 9.87
CA ASP A 154 -12.23 10.23 9.88
C ASP A 154 -12.71 10.47 8.43
N GLU A 155 -14.02 10.41 8.19
CA GLU A 155 -14.63 10.45 6.83
C GLU A 155 -14.22 11.71 6.05
N TRP A 156 -14.24 12.89 6.71
CA TRP A 156 -13.85 14.13 6.05
C TRP A 156 -12.37 14.17 5.64
N VAL A 157 -11.49 13.54 6.44
CA VAL A 157 -10.05 13.43 6.11
C VAL A 157 -9.85 12.50 4.93
N LEU A 158 -10.56 11.38 4.90
CA LEU A 158 -10.48 10.42 3.80
C LEU A 158 -10.86 11.08 2.47
N VAL A 159 -11.97 11.84 2.43
CA VAL A 159 -12.43 12.55 1.23
C VAL A 159 -11.41 13.57 0.76
N GLU A 160 -10.88 14.39 1.67
CA GLU A 160 -9.88 15.41 1.33
C GLU A 160 -8.53 14.79 0.95
N SER A 161 -8.12 13.69 1.59
CA SER A 161 -6.89 12.97 1.26
C SER A 161 -6.92 12.45 -0.18
N VAL A 162 -8.03 11.83 -0.59
CA VAL A 162 -8.22 11.38 -1.99
C VAL A 162 -8.19 12.56 -2.96
N HIS A 163 -8.84 13.67 -2.61
CA HIS A 163 -8.84 14.88 -3.44
C HIS A 163 -7.42 15.44 -3.64
N TYR A 164 -6.64 15.56 -2.58
CA TYR A 164 -5.27 16.06 -2.66
C TYR A 164 -4.33 15.09 -3.37
N LYS A 165 -4.48 13.77 -3.14
CA LYS A 165 -3.75 12.74 -3.89
C LYS A 165 -3.98 12.88 -5.40
N ASN A 166 -5.22 13.08 -5.83
CA ASN A 166 -5.55 13.24 -7.25
C ASN A 166 -4.87 14.48 -7.85
N ILE A 167 -4.95 15.63 -7.17
CA ILE A 167 -4.29 16.85 -7.62
C ILE A 167 -2.76 16.66 -7.70
N TYR A 168 -2.17 16.02 -6.71
CA TYR A 168 -0.73 15.71 -6.70
C TYR A 168 -0.35 14.81 -7.88
N SER A 169 -1.09 13.72 -8.10
CA SER A 169 -0.83 12.77 -9.17
C SER A 169 -0.94 13.40 -10.54
N GLU A 170 -1.99 14.19 -10.79
CA GLU A 170 -2.17 14.94 -12.04
C GLU A 170 -1.03 15.95 -12.25
N SER A 171 -0.67 16.69 -11.20
CA SER A 171 0.42 17.68 -11.25
C SER A 171 1.78 17.03 -11.52
N LEU A 172 2.07 15.90 -10.89
CA LEU A 172 3.31 15.15 -11.09
C LEU A 172 3.37 14.55 -12.49
N GLN A 173 2.26 14.01 -12.99
CA GLN A 173 2.20 13.47 -14.35
C GLN A 173 2.49 14.56 -15.39
N GLU A 174 1.88 15.74 -15.25
CA GLU A 174 2.13 16.87 -16.14
C GLU A 174 3.56 17.40 -16.01
N LEU A 175 4.10 17.47 -14.79
CA LEU A 175 5.48 17.85 -14.53
C LEU A 175 6.46 16.90 -15.23
N CYS A 176 6.29 15.60 -15.05
CA CYS A 176 7.16 14.60 -15.65
C CYS A 176 7.10 14.67 -17.18
N LYS A 177 5.89 14.82 -17.75
CA LYS A 177 5.74 15.01 -19.19
C LYS A 177 6.52 16.20 -19.71
N LEU A 178 6.42 17.36 -19.07
CA LEU A 178 7.14 18.58 -19.48
C LEU A 178 8.66 18.45 -19.31
N LEU A 179 9.12 17.77 -18.27
CA LEU A 179 10.55 17.52 -18.05
C LEU A 179 11.12 16.55 -19.09
N ILE A 180 10.39 15.48 -19.43
CA ILE A 180 10.76 14.51 -20.47
C ILE A 180 10.79 15.17 -21.84
N GLU A 181 9.79 16.00 -22.18
CA GLU A 181 9.76 16.77 -23.45
C GLU A 181 11.00 17.70 -23.58
N ARG A 182 11.56 18.16 -22.47
CA ARG A 182 12.76 19.01 -22.44
C ARG A 182 14.07 18.22 -22.40
N GLY A 183 14.02 16.93 -22.17
CA GLY A 183 15.19 16.07 -21.94
C GLY A 183 15.76 16.14 -20.52
N ASP A 184 15.03 16.74 -19.57
CA ASP A 184 15.44 16.90 -18.16
C ASP A 184 15.13 15.63 -17.35
N TYR A 185 15.59 14.46 -17.83
CA TYR A 185 15.25 13.13 -17.28
C TYR A 185 15.71 12.94 -15.83
N GLU A 186 16.88 13.44 -15.46
CA GLU A 186 17.38 13.34 -14.07
C GLU A 186 16.50 14.11 -13.09
N GLU A 187 15.92 15.23 -13.54
CA GLU A 187 14.98 15.98 -12.72
C GLU A 187 13.65 15.25 -12.59
N ALA A 188 13.15 14.62 -13.66
CA ALA A 188 11.96 13.79 -13.61
C ALA A 188 12.11 12.61 -12.63
N LEU A 189 13.26 11.92 -12.65
CA LEU A 189 13.59 10.88 -11.67
C LEU A 189 13.47 11.35 -10.22
N ARG A 190 14.03 12.55 -9.91
CA ARG A 190 13.97 13.12 -8.55
C ARG A 190 12.55 13.43 -8.09
N PHE A 191 11.67 13.87 -9.00
CA PHE A 191 10.27 14.15 -8.65
C PHE A 191 9.43 12.89 -8.54
N CYS A 192 9.73 11.82 -9.28
CA CYS A 192 9.03 10.54 -9.18
C CYS A 192 9.39 9.73 -7.92
N GLU A 193 10.60 9.91 -7.37
CA GLU A 193 11.08 9.13 -6.22
C GLU A 193 10.13 9.17 -5.01
N PRO A 194 9.67 10.36 -4.51
CA PRO A 194 8.71 10.40 -3.41
C PRO A 194 7.38 9.73 -3.74
N ALA A 195 6.91 9.85 -5.00
CA ALA A 195 5.66 9.23 -5.42
C ALA A 195 5.74 7.70 -5.42
N CYS A 196 6.86 7.11 -5.85
CA CYS A 196 7.09 5.67 -5.77
C CYS A 196 7.09 5.16 -4.32
N GLN A 197 7.58 5.96 -3.37
CA GLN A 197 7.59 5.60 -1.95
C GLN A 197 6.20 5.73 -1.31
N LEU A 198 5.47 6.81 -1.62
CA LEU A 198 4.14 7.07 -1.06
C LEU A 198 3.07 6.15 -1.66
N TYR A 199 3.17 5.88 -2.96
CA TYR A 199 2.18 5.16 -3.74
C TYR A 199 2.85 4.10 -4.62
N PRO A 200 3.42 3.06 -4.01
CA PRO A 200 4.23 2.06 -4.71
C PRO A 200 3.47 1.25 -5.76
N PHE A 201 2.12 1.28 -5.71
CA PHE A 201 1.24 0.56 -6.64
C PHE A 201 0.58 1.46 -7.70
N ASP A 202 0.89 2.77 -7.73
CA ASP A 202 0.35 3.71 -8.72
C ASP A 202 1.23 3.78 -10.00
N GLU A 203 2.19 2.85 -10.16
CA GLU A 203 3.05 2.67 -11.34
C GLU A 203 3.96 3.88 -11.70
N TRP A 204 4.30 4.74 -10.74
CA TRP A 204 5.28 5.83 -10.95
C TRP A 204 6.66 5.31 -11.40
N GLN A 205 6.96 4.06 -11.09
CA GLN A 205 8.16 3.34 -11.52
C GLN A 205 8.24 3.24 -13.05
N SER A 206 7.12 3.17 -13.75
CA SER A 206 7.08 3.18 -15.23
C SER A 206 7.70 4.45 -15.80
N VAL A 207 7.40 5.63 -15.22
CA VAL A 207 8.00 6.91 -15.62
C VAL A 207 9.51 6.92 -15.35
N ARG A 208 9.96 6.32 -14.24
CA ARG A 208 11.39 6.18 -13.93
C ARG A 208 12.10 5.27 -14.92
N ILE A 209 11.49 4.16 -15.29
CA ILE A 209 12.01 3.24 -16.31
C ILE A 209 12.21 3.98 -17.64
N ASP A 210 11.24 4.76 -18.10
CA ASP A 210 11.36 5.57 -19.32
C ASP A 210 12.51 6.58 -19.23
N CYS A 211 12.66 7.25 -18.11
CA CYS A 211 13.78 8.17 -17.89
C CYS A 211 15.14 7.46 -17.90
N TYR A 212 15.27 6.29 -17.24
CA TYR A 212 16.50 5.50 -17.28
C TYR A 212 16.82 5.02 -18.69
N MET A 213 15.81 4.59 -19.47
CA MET A 213 15.98 4.20 -20.86
C MET A 213 16.47 5.36 -21.73
N ALA A 214 15.89 6.55 -21.57
CA ALA A 214 16.30 7.74 -22.28
C ALA A 214 17.74 8.19 -21.96
N LEU A 215 18.19 7.96 -20.73
CA LEU A 215 19.55 8.19 -20.26
C LEU A 215 20.53 7.08 -20.63
N ASN A 216 20.09 6.06 -21.37
CA ASN A 216 20.86 4.83 -21.68
C ASN A 216 21.32 4.04 -20.42
N ARG A 217 20.64 4.22 -19.30
CA ARG A 217 20.88 3.53 -18.02
C ARG A 217 20.07 2.24 -17.96
N TYR A 218 20.25 1.37 -18.95
CA TYR A 218 19.42 0.15 -19.09
C TYR A 218 19.50 -0.81 -17.90
N LYS A 219 20.65 -0.87 -17.20
CA LYS A 219 20.79 -1.71 -16.00
C LYS A 219 19.87 -1.21 -14.86
N ASP A 220 19.80 0.11 -14.65
CA ASP A 220 18.96 0.70 -13.65
C ASP A 220 17.49 0.54 -14.00
N ALA A 221 17.14 0.65 -15.28
CA ALA A 221 15.79 0.41 -15.77
C ALA A 221 15.32 -1.03 -15.52
N VAL A 222 16.19 -2.04 -15.80
CA VAL A 222 15.87 -3.44 -15.51
C VAL A 222 15.73 -3.69 -14.02
N GLN A 223 16.63 -3.16 -13.21
CA GLN A 223 16.55 -3.32 -11.76
C GLN A 223 15.27 -2.70 -11.17
N GLU A 224 14.87 -1.53 -11.68
CA GLU A 224 13.61 -0.87 -11.29
C GLU A 224 12.41 -1.76 -11.63
N TYR A 225 12.38 -2.32 -12.85
CA TYR A 225 11.33 -3.25 -13.27
C TYR A 225 11.28 -4.51 -12.40
N GLU A 226 12.42 -5.15 -12.15
CA GLU A 226 12.50 -6.37 -11.34
C GLU A 226 12.03 -6.13 -9.91
N ASN A 227 12.45 -5.01 -9.28
CA ASN A 227 12.02 -4.63 -7.95
C ASN A 227 10.51 -4.38 -7.89
N THR A 228 9.97 -3.69 -8.91
CA THR A 228 8.54 -3.38 -8.99
C THR A 228 7.73 -4.65 -9.24
N ALA A 229 8.16 -5.51 -10.15
CA ALA A 229 7.50 -6.78 -10.45
C ALA A 229 7.46 -7.68 -9.21
N LYS A 230 8.55 -7.71 -8.44
CA LYS A 230 8.64 -8.43 -7.16
C LYS A 230 7.66 -7.86 -6.14
N LEU A 231 7.63 -6.54 -5.97
CA LEU A 231 6.72 -5.87 -5.04
C LEU A 231 5.25 -6.14 -5.36
N PHE A 232 4.85 -5.97 -6.63
CA PHE A 232 3.47 -6.24 -7.08
C PHE A 232 3.07 -7.68 -6.85
N PHE A 233 4.03 -8.59 -7.04
CA PHE A 233 3.78 -9.99 -6.79
C PHE A 233 3.67 -10.32 -5.30
N GLU A 234 4.61 -9.87 -4.46
CA GLU A 234 4.66 -10.22 -3.04
C GLU A 234 3.47 -9.62 -2.27
N GLU A 235 3.09 -8.38 -2.58
CA GLU A 235 2.05 -7.67 -1.84
C GLU A 235 0.63 -7.87 -2.41
N LEU A 236 0.49 -7.91 -3.74
CA LEU A 236 -0.82 -7.96 -4.40
C LEU A 236 -1.10 -9.29 -5.11
N GLY A 237 -0.09 -10.12 -5.34
CA GLY A 237 -0.22 -11.36 -6.11
C GLY A 237 -0.51 -11.16 -7.60
N ILE A 238 -0.25 -9.96 -8.14
CA ILE A 238 -0.53 -9.60 -9.53
C ILE A 238 0.76 -9.34 -10.32
N ARG A 239 0.65 -9.30 -11.65
CA ARG A 239 1.75 -8.90 -12.55
C ARG A 239 1.79 -7.37 -12.68
N PRO A 240 2.94 -6.80 -13.05
CA PRO A 240 3.01 -5.43 -13.58
C PRO A 240 2.07 -5.24 -14.77
N SER A 241 1.74 -3.98 -15.08
CA SER A 241 0.88 -3.66 -16.24
C SER A 241 1.49 -4.11 -17.56
N GLU A 242 0.64 -4.20 -18.60
CA GLU A 242 1.11 -4.49 -19.96
C GLU A 242 2.13 -3.46 -20.44
N HIS A 243 1.98 -2.21 -20.07
CA HIS A 243 2.90 -1.14 -20.40
C HIS A 243 4.30 -1.41 -19.81
N MET A 244 4.40 -1.75 -18.52
CA MET A 244 5.66 -2.09 -17.89
C MET A 244 6.28 -3.37 -18.49
N MET A 245 5.48 -4.35 -18.88
CA MET A 245 5.99 -5.54 -19.57
C MET A 245 6.57 -5.20 -20.96
N GLN A 246 5.92 -4.31 -21.73
CA GLN A 246 6.44 -3.83 -23.02
C GLN A 246 7.74 -3.03 -22.84
N GLN A 247 7.84 -2.20 -21.79
CA GLN A 247 9.09 -1.52 -21.43
C GLN A 247 10.22 -2.52 -21.19
N PHE A 248 9.94 -3.61 -20.46
CA PHE A 248 10.93 -4.66 -20.19
C PHE A 248 11.40 -5.35 -21.48
N GLU A 249 10.51 -5.67 -22.41
CA GLU A 249 10.88 -6.24 -23.71
C GLU A 249 11.79 -5.28 -24.51
N GLN A 250 11.47 -3.98 -24.52
CA GLN A 250 12.31 -2.96 -25.17
C GLN A 250 13.69 -2.84 -24.53
N MET A 251 13.75 -2.84 -23.18
CA MET A 251 15.03 -2.82 -22.45
C MET A 251 15.88 -4.04 -22.77
N SER A 252 15.26 -5.23 -22.72
CA SER A 252 15.95 -6.50 -22.98
C SER A 252 16.52 -6.59 -24.40
N SER A 253 15.82 -6.03 -25.40
CA SER A 253 16.29 -5.99 -26.78
C SER A 253 17.48 -5.04 -27.00
N ARG A 254 17.64 -3.99 -26.16
CA ARG A 254 18.73 -3.00 -26.24
C ARG A 254 19.93 -3.34 -25.37
N LEU A 255 19.76 -4.21 -24.37
CA LEU A 255 20.87 -4.80 -23.68
C LEU A 255 21.61 -5.70 -24.67
N ASN A 256 22.69 -5.20 -25.24
CA ASN A 256 23.62 -6.02 -26.00
C ASN A 256 24.18 -7.09 -25.05
N TYR A 257 23.54 -8.25 -25.02
CA TYR A 257 24.11 -9.41 -24.37
C TYR A 257 25.40 -9.72 -25.14
N LYS A 258 26.56 -9.40 -24.56
CA LYS A 258 27.80 -10.08 -25.01
C LYS A 258 27.47 -11.55 -24.98
N PRO A 259 27.92 -12.34 -26.01
CA PRO A 259 27.73 -13.77 -25.97
C PRO A 259 28.22 -14.29 -24.63
N GLN A 260 27.29 -14.69 -23.77
CA GLN A 260 27.64 -15.24 -22.46
C GLN A 260 27.86 -16.74 -22.64
N GLU A 261 28.85 -17.25 -21.97
CA GLU A 261 29.03 -18.70 -21.90
C GLU A 261 27.80 -19.31 -21.23
N LEU A 262 27.38 -20.48 -21.67
CA LEU A 262 26.21 -21.20 -21.10
C LEU A 262 26.36 -21.40 -19.60
N GLY A 263 27.60 -21.41 -19.08
CA GLY A 263 27.93 -21.44 -17.66
C GLY A 263 27.39 -20.25 -16.89
N ASP A 264 27.64 -19.04 -17.39
CA ASP A 264 27.18 -17.79 -16.77
C ASP A 264 25.64 -17.67 -16.76
N ILE A 265 25.02 -18.15 -17.87
CA ILE A 265 23.55 -18.19 -17.95
C ILE A 265 23.00 -19.17 -16.91
N LYS A 266 23.59 -20.35 -16.78
CA LYS A 266 23.17 -21.34 -15.77
C LYS A 266 23.33 -20.82 -14.34
N GLU A 267 24.40 -20.08 -14.04
CA GLU A 267 24.59 -19.47 -12.71
C GLU A 267 23.46 -18.48 -12.38
N ARG A 268 23.05 -17.65 -13.34
CA ARG A 268 21.94 -16.69 -13.16
C ARG A 268 20.57 -17.35 -13.04
N LEU A 269 20.41 -18.55 -13.61
CA LEU A 269 19.17 -19.32 -13.52
C LEU A 269 19.12 -20.21 -12.27
N LYS A 270 20.21 -20.27 -11.50
CA LYS A 270 20.19 -20.98 -10.22
C LYS A 270 19.29 -20.26 -9.23
N ASP A 271 18.56 -21.05 -8.49
CA ASP A 271 17.78 -20.60 -7.35
C ASP A 271 18.73 -20.11 -6.26
N ASP A 272 18.69 -18.81 -5.95
CA ASP A 272 19.47 -18.19 -4.87
C ASP A 272 18.84 -18.43 -3.48
N ASP A 273 17.70 -19.15 -3.42
CA ASP A 273 17.04 -19.42 -2.15
C ASP A 273 17.82 -20.42 -1.30
N VAL A 274 18.65 -19.86 -0.43
CA VAL A 274 19.50 -20.58 0.54
C VAL A 274 18.66 -21.37 1.55
N ARG A 275 17.36 -21.05 1.71
CA ARG A 275 16.51 -21.63 2.74
C ARG A 275 16.07 -23.06 2.47
N GLY A 276 16.15 -23.53 1.25
CA GLY A 276 15.71 -24.88 0.85
C GLY A 276 14.16 -25.02 0.95
N GLY A 277 13.65 -26.20 0.57
CA GLY A 277 12.19 -26.46 0.59
C GLY A 277 11.51 -26.23 -0.76
N ALA A 278 10.19 -26.10 -0.77
CA ALA A 278 9.42 -25.92 -1.99
C ALA A 278 9.59 -24.51 -2.59
N PHE A 279 9.50 -24.44 -3.91
CA PHE A 279 9.58 -23.19 -4.63
C PHE A 279 8.27 -22.40 -4.50
N TYR A 280 8.34 -21.25 -3.78
CA TYR A 280 7.23 -20.31 -3.73
C TYR A 280 7.26 -19.42 -4.96
N CYS A 281 6.16 -19.37 -5.70
CA CYS A 281 6.09 -18.61 -6.95
C CYS A 281 4.74 -17.91 -7.11
N SER A 282 4.68 -16.96 -8.04
CA SER A 282 3.47 -16.26 -8.41
C SER A 282 2.41 -17.21 -8.97
N LEU A 283 1.14 -16.86 -8.80
CA LEU A 283 0.05 -17.64 -9.40
C LEU A 283 0.20 -17.76 -10.93
N PRO A 284 0.64 -16.72 -11.67
CA PRO A 284 1.00 -16.88 -13.08
C PRO A 284 2.15 -17.87 -13.33
N SER A 285 3.26 -17.75 -12.59
CA SER A 285 4.40 -18.66 -12.69
C SER A 285 4.03 -20.09 -12.29
N PHE A 286 3.18 -20.22 -11.25
CA PHE A 286 2.62 -21.51 -10.85
C PHE A 286 1.77 -22.13 -11.97
N ARG A 287 0.95 -21.32 -12.66
CA ARG A 287 0.15 -21.77 -13.81
C ARG A 287 1.03 -22.25 -14.96
N ASP A 288 2.13 -21.56 -15.24
CA ASP A 288 3.07 -21.96 -16.29
C ASP A 288 3.83 -23.23 -15.88
N SER A 289 4.22 -23.36 -14.61
CA SER A 289 4.79 -24.60 -14.05
C SER A 289 3.80 -25.76 -14.14
N TYR A 290 2.52 -25.55 -13.78
CA TYR A 290 1.47 -26.55 -13.90
C TYR A 290 1.31 -27.03 -15.36
N ARG A 291 1.24 -26.09 -16.32
CA ARG A 291 1.14 -26.42 -17.75
C ARG A 291 2.34 -27.18 -18.27
N LEU A 292 3.56 -26.78 -17.86
CA LEU A 292 4.80 -27.47 -18.22
C LEU A 292 4.79 -28.91 -17.68
N VAL A 293 4.48 -29.06 -16.40
CA VAL A 293 4.42 -30.36 -15.73
C VAL A 293 3.35 -31.25 -16.33
N SER A 294 2.16 -30.73 -16.65
CA SER A 294 1.10 -31.49 -17.34
C SER A 294 1.60 -32.08 -18.67
N ARG A 295 2.32 -31.30 -19.47
CA ARG A 295 2.92 -31.78 -20.74
C ARG A 295 4.00 -32.81 -20.51
N ILE A 296 4.77 -32.70 -19.43
CA ILE A 296 5.83 -33.67 -19.08
C ILE A 296 5.21 -35.02 -18.70
N ILE A 297 4.12 -34.99 -17.93
CA ILE A 297 3.41 -36.18 -17.47
C ILE A 297 2.88 -37.00 -18.66
N GLU A 298 2.29 -36.34 -19.65
CA GLU A 298 1.79 -37.01 -20.87
C GLU A 298 2.90 -37.84 -21.59
N ARG A 299 4.18 -37.47 -21.41
CA ARG A 299 5.31 -38.14 -22.08
C ARG A 299 5.98 -39.20 -21.23
N ASN A 300 6.08 -39.01 -19.91
CA ASN A 300 6.90 -39.87 -19.04
C ASN A 300 6.11 -40.67 -18.02
N GLY A 301 4.77 -40.42 -17.92
CA GLY A 301 3.87 -41.14 -16.98
C GLY A 301 4.14 -40.86 -15.50
N GLN A 302 4.90 -39.81 -15.16
CA GLN A 302 5.19 -39.49 -13.78
C GLN A 302 3.93 -38.99 -13.06
N SER A 303 3.67 -39.49 -11.85
CA SER A 303 2.53 -39.06 -11.08
C SER A 303 2.76 -37.67 -10.46
N VAL A 304 1.83 -36.76 -10.67
CA VAL A 304 1.84 -35.42 -10.07
C VAL A 304 0.45 -35.07 -9.56
N TYR A 305 0.39 -34.45 -8.38
CA TYR A 305 -0.83 -34.09 -7.72
C TYR A 305 -0.88 -32.58 -7.45
N LEU A 306 -2.07 -32.02 -7.63
CA LEU A 306 -2.39 -30.67 -7.20
C LEU A 306 -3.12 -30.75 -5.85
N MET A 307 -2.57 -30.10 -4.83
CA MET A 307 -3.16 -30.02 -3.50
C MET A 307 -3.60 -28.59 -3.23
N LEU A 308 -4.85 -28.40 -2.80
CA LEU A 308 -5.39 -27.15 -2.29
C LEU A 308 -5.43 -27.24 -0.76
N CYS A 309 -4.62 -26.41 -0.07
CA CYS A 309 -4.69 -26.24 1.37
C CYS A 309 -5.55 -25.00 1.68
N SER A 310 -6.53 -25.15 2.58
CA SER A 310 -7.47 -24.08 2.94
C SER A 310 -7.48 -23.84 4.43
N ILE A 311 -7.51 -22.54 4.82
CA ILE A 311 -7.71 -22.09 6.20
C ILE A 311 -9.21 -21.89 6.42
N THR A 312 -9.76 -22.58 7.41
CA THR A 312 -11.18 -22.55 7.75
C THR A 312 -11.39 -22.14 9.21
N ASN A 313 -12.62 -21.92 9.60
CA ASN A 313 -12.97 -21.61 11.01
C ASN A 313 -13.02 -22.85 11.93
N GLY A 314 -12.56 -24.02 11.47
CA GLY A 314 -12.62 -25.30 12.16
C GLY A 314 -13.95 -26.05 11.99
N LYS A 315 -14.89 -25.49 11.23
CA LYS A 315 -16.16 -26.12 10.82
C LYS A 315 -16.27 -26.23 9.30
N GLY A 316 -15.17 -26.08 8.57
CA GLY A 316 -15.14 -26.11 7.10
C GLY A 316 -15.67 -24.83 6.42
N MET A 317 -15.95 -23.75 7.17
CA MET A 317 -16.43 -22.48 6.63
C MET A 317 -15.30 -21.44 6.58
N PRO A 318 -15.41 -20.39 5.77
CA PRO A 318 -14.44 -19.31 5.74
C PRO A 318 -14.19 -18.69 7.13
N MET A 319 -12.99 -18.16 7.34
CA MET A 319 -12.61 -17.48 8.58
C MET A 319 -13.12 -16.04 8.58
N ASP A 320 -13.92 -15.67 9.60
CA ASP A 320 -14.57 -14.35 9.68
C ASP A 320 -13.68 -13.25 10.32
N LYS A 321 -12.49 -13.61 10.84
CA LYS A 321 -11.58 -12.69 11.53
C LYS A 321 -10.36 -12.39 10.68
N PRO A 322 -10.25 -11.17 10.06
CA PRO A 322 -9.15 -10.83 9.15
C PRO A 322 -7.77 -10.95 9.79
N ASP A 323 -7.56 -10.36 10.97
CA ASP A 323 -6.26 -10.36 11.66
C ASP A 323 -5.77 -11.78 11.96
N LYS A 324 -6.71 -12.67 12.36
CA LYS A 324 -6.39 -14.06 12.63
C LYS A 324 -6.10 -14.83 11.35
N LEU A 325 -6.81 -14.54 10.26
CA LEU A 325 -6.58 -15.15 8.96
C LEU A 325 -5.20 -14.79 8.43
N GLU A 326 -4.79 -13.54 8.55
CA GLU A 326 -3.47 -13.06 8.13
C GLU A 326 -2.35 -13.78 8.87
N ALA A 327 -2.43 -13.87 10.21
CA ALA A 327 -1.46 -14.58 11.03
C ALA A 327 -1.37 -16.08 10.66
N LEU A 328 -2.53 -16.75 10.48
CA LEU A 328 -2.58 -18.15 10.07
C LEU A 328 -2.04 -18.34 8.64
N SER A 329 -2.32 -17.41 7.74
CA SER A 329 -1.84 -17.45 6.34
C SER A 329 -0.32 -17.32 6.25
N GLY A 330 0.28 -16.40 7.00
CA GLY A 330 1.74 -16.25 7.08
C GLY A 330 2.44 -17.49 7.62
N GLU A 331 1.93 -18.07 8.71
CA GLU A 331 2.50 -19.29 9.29
C GLU A 331 2.32 -20.49 8.36
N LEU A 332 1.19 -20.61 7.66
CA LEU A 332 0.98 -21.70 6.72
C LEU A 332 1.94 -21.60 5.53
N GLN A 333 2.18 -20.39 5.01
CA GLN A 333 3.16 -20.17 3.93
C GLN A 333 4.55 -20.65 4.34
N ASN A 334 5.04 -20.23 5.51
CA ASN A 334 6.33 -20.62 6.03
C ASN A 334 6.41 -22.15 6.25
N THR A 335 5.35 -22.71 6.80
CA THR A 335 5.25 -24.16 7.04
C THR A 335 5.30 -24.97 5.74
N ILE A 336 4.54 -24.58 4.73
CA ILE A 336 4.54 -25.25 3.41
C ILE A 336 5.95 -25.22 2.83
N GLN A 337 6.60 -24.05 2.82
CA GLN A 337 7.95 -23.90 2.28
C GLN A 337 8.95 -24.82 2.96
N GLN A 338 8.90 -24.92 4.29
CA GLN A 338 9.85 -25.75 5.05
C GLN A 338 9.55 -27.26 4.99
N CYS A 339 8.28 -27.63 4.88
CA CYS A 339 7.86 -29.03 4.90
C CYS A 339 7.98 -29.76 3.57
N LEU A 340 8.03 -29.05 2.46
CA LEU A 340 8.04 -29.64 1.12
C LEU A 340 9.47 -29.74 0.55
N ARG A 341 9.62 -30.46 -0.55
CA ARG A 341 10.90 -30.71 -1.22
C ARG A 341 11.19 -29.62 -2.25
N LYS A 342 12.46 -29.46 -2.63
CA LYS A 342 12.86 -28.52 -3.71
C LYS A 342 12.17 -28.75 -5.06
N GLY A 343 11.69 -29.96 -5.35
CA GLY A 343 10.97 -30.28 -6.57
C GLY A 343 9.49 -29.92 -6.56
N ASP A 344 8.94 -29.55 -5.39
CA ASP A 344 7.56 -29.12 -5.26
C ASP A 344 7.48 -27.59 -5.40
N SER A 345 6.36 -27.10 -5.90
CA SER A 345 6.09 -25.66 -5.98
C SER A 345 4.74 -25.30 -5.36
N PHE A 346 4.63 -24.08 -4.86
CA PHE A 346 3.38 -23.63 -4.28
C PHE A 346 3.17 -22.13 -4.49
N THR A 347 1.89 -21.72 -4.38
CA THR A 347 1.48 -20.32 -4.51
C THR A 347 0.33 -20.01 -3.58
N LYS A 348 0.21 -18.75 -3.17
CA LYS A 348 -0.96 -18.24 -2.48
C LYS A 348 -2.06 -17.99 -3.53
N TYR A 349 -3.17 -18.72 -3.44
CA TYR A 349 -4.30 -18.61 -4.37
C TYR A 349 -5.33 -17.57 -3.91
N SER A 350 -5.54 -17.47 -2.60
CA SER A 350 -6.40 -16.47 -1.95
C SER A 350 -5.88 -16.17 -0.55
N PRO A 351 -6.43 -15.20 0.19
CA PRO A 351 -6.02 -14.95 1.58
C PRO A 351 -6.07 -16.19 2.48
N SER A 352 -6.95 -17.15 2.19
CA SER A 352 -7.15 -18.37 2.98
C SER A 352 -6.70 -19.65 2.29
N GLN A 353 -6.12 -19.59 1.06
CA GLN A 353 -5.88 -20.79 0.26
C GLN A 353 -4.52 -20.78 -0.40
N PHE A 354 -3.86 -21.95 -0.40
CA PHE A 354 -2.60 -22.22 -1.08
C PHE A 354 -2.75 -23.40 -2.03
N LEU A 355 -2.26 -23.25 -3.26
CA LEU A 355 -2.10 -24.33 -4.24
C LEU A 355 -0.69 -24.88 -4.15
N ILE A 356 -0.57 -26.19 -4.13
CA ILE A 356 0.71 -26.92 -4.06
C ILE A 356 0.76 -27.94 -5.19
N LEU A 357 1.85 -27.95 -5.95
CA LEU A 357 2.12 -28.91 -7.01
C LEU A 357 3.15 -29.91 -6.49
N LEU A 358 2.72 -31.14 -6.28
CA LEU A 358 3.52 -32.22 -5.74
C LEU A 358 4.01 -33.12 -6.87
N VAL A 359 5.29 -33.06 -7.18
CA VAL A 359 5.91 -33.77 -8.31
C VAL A 359 6.51 -35.11 -7.88
N GLY A 360 6.19 -36.18 -8.61
CA GLY A 360 6.74 -37.51 -8.33
C GLY A 360 6.23 -38.13 -7.02
N THR A 361 4.97 -37.89 -6.68
CA THR A 361 4.31 -38.50 -5.52
C THR A 361 3.12 -39.34 -5.93
N ASN A 362 2.56 -40.14 -5.02
CA ASN A 362 1.32 -40.87 -5.22
C ASN A 362 0.23 -40.36 -4.29
N LYS A 363 -1.02 -40.77 -4.51
CA LYS A 363 -2.19 -40.30 -3.77
C LYS A 363 -2.09 -40.57 -2.26
N GLU A 364 -1.54 -41.72 -1.86
CA GLU A 364 -1.36 -42.10 -0.47
C GLU A 364 -0.34 -41.21 0.25
N ASN A 365 0.72 -40.83 -0.45
CA ASN A 365 1.73 -39.91 0.11
C ASN A 365 1.20 -38.47 0.27
N CYS A 366 0.18 -38.04 -0.49
CA CYS A 366 -0.39 -36.71 -0.33
C CYS A 366 -1.00 -36.50 1.05
N SER A 367 -1.69 -37.49 1.61
CA SER A 367 -2.20 -37.42 2.99
C SER A 367 -1.09 -37.29 4.03
N MET A 368 0.00 -38.08 3.86
CA MET A 368 1.16 -38.00 4.76
C MET A 368 1.87 -36.65 4.68
N ILE A 369 1.93 -36.05 3.48
CA ILE A 369 2.49 -34.71 3.29
C ILE A 369 1.61 -33.66 4.00
N PHE A 370 0.29 -33.76 3.86
CA PHE A 370 -0.62 -32.87 4.58
C PHE A 370 -0.53 -33.04 6.09
N ASP A 371 -0.49 -34.26 6.61
CA ASP A 371 -0.30 -34.52 8.05
C ASP A 371 1.01 -33.92 8.57
N ARG A 372 2.05 -33.92 7.76
CA ARG A 372 3.32 -33.26 8.09
C ARG A 372 3.14 -31.75 8.16
N ILE A 373 2.53 -31.14 7.14
CA ILE A 373 2.21 -29.69 7.13
C ILE A 373 1.37 -29.33 8.36
N GLN A 374 0.29 -30.05 8.62
CA GLN A 374 -0.60 -29.79 9.75
C GLN A 374 0.11 -29.91 11.10
N ARG A 375 1.03 -30.87 11.24
CA ARG A 375 1.82 -31.06 12.48
C ARG A 375 2.78 -29.91 12.73
N TYR A 376 3.46 -29.42 11.69
CA TYR A 376 4.37 -28.28 11.81
C TYR A 376 3.60 -26.98 12.03
N PHE A 377 2.54 -26.74 11.31
CA PHE A 377 1.64 -25.59 11.44
C PHE A 377 1.04 -25.47 12.86
N SER A 378 0.72 -26.58 13.48
CA SER A 378 0.16 -26.61 14.83
C SER A 378 1.21 -26.79 15.95
N ARG A 379 2.52 -26.71 15.63
CA ARG A 379 3.60 -27.00 16.58
C ARG A 379 3.59 -26.06 17.77
N GLU A 380 3.42 -24.78 17.56
CA GLU A 380 3.38 -23.77 18.63
C GLU A 380 1.98 -23.62 19.22
N HIS A 381 0.94 -23.81 18.42
CA HIS A 381 -0.46 -23.66 18.81
C HIS A 381 -1.29 -24.88 18.43
N LYS A 382 -1.43 -25.84 19.36
CA LYS A 382 -2.16 -27.09 19.14
C LYS A 382 -3.61 -26.91 18.64
N SER A 383 -4.27 -25.80 19.01
CA SER A 383 -5.62 -25.46 18.55
C SER A 383 -5.69 -25.09 17.06
N TRP A 384 -4.57 -24.79 16.40
CA TRP A 384 -4.56 -24.43 14.99
C TRP A 384 -4.77 -25.62 14.06
N LYS A 385 -4.54 -26.83 14.54
CA LYS A 385 -4.77 -28.06 13.79
C LYS A 385 -6.16 -28.12 13.14
N GLN A 386 -7.19 -27.65 13.83
CA GLN A 386 -8.58 -27.66 13.35
C GLN A 386 -8.88 -26.68 12.23
N TYR A 387 -7.97 -25.71 11.96
CA TYR A 387 -8.20 -24.66 10.98
C TYR A 387 -7.70 -25.01 9.57
N LEU A 388 -7.03 -26.15 9.39
CA LEU A 388 -6.54 -26.59 8.09
C LEU A 388 -7.37 -27.71 7.51
N ASP A 389 -7.78 -27.53 6.25
CA ASP A 389 -8.38 -28.54 5.37
C ASP A 389 -7.59 -28.64 4.07
N TYR A 390 -7.72 -29.76 3.37
CA TYR A 390 -7.09 -29.93 2.06
C TYR A 390 -7.95 -30.74 1.09
N PHE A 391 -7.70 -30.49 -0.18
CA PHE A 391 -8.23 -31.26 -1.30
C PHE A 391 -7.09 -31.62 -2.25
N VAL A 392 -7.12 -32.82 -2.84
CA VAL A 392 -6.09 -33.34 -3.75
C VAL A 392 -6.72 -33.90 -5.01
N SER A 393 -6.18 -33.51 -6.17
CA SER A 393 -6.53 -34.05 -7.48
C SER A 393 -5.27 -34.43 -8.25
N SER A 394 -5.36 -35.51 -9.06
CA SER A 394 -4.29 -35.88 -9.99
C SER A 394 -4.24 -34.88 -11.16
N VAL A 395 -3.05 -34.45 -11.54
CA VAL A 395 -2.87 -33.55 -12.71
C VAL A 395 -3.15 -34.31 -14.04
N ALA A 396 -3.06 -35.63 -14.04
CA ALA A 396 -3.36 -36.47 -15.21
C ALA A 396 -4.87 -36.78 -15.37
N GLU A 397 -5.68 -36.60 -14.34
CA GLU A 397 -7.13 -36.78 -14.42
C GLU A 397 -7.75 -35.54 -15.10
N VAL A 398 -8.23 -35.73 -16.32
CA VAL A 398 -9.11 -34.75 -16.98
C VAL A 398 -10.46 -34.85 -16.28
N ASP A 399 -10.81 -33.88 -15.44
CA ASP A 399 -12.11 -33.82 -14.81
C ASP A 399 -13.23 -33.83 -15.86
N ARG A 400 -13.86 -34.97 -16.00
CA ARG A 400 -15.17 -35.07 -16.66
C ARG A 400 -16.21 -34.82 -15.58
N GLN A 401 -16.79 -33.62 -15.63
CA GLN A 401 -18.00 -33.19 -14.91
C GLN A 401 -17.77 -32.37 -13.63
N ASP A 402 -18.35 -31.18 -13.70
CA ASP A 402 -18.77 -30.31 -12.62
C ASP A 402 -19.47 -31.07 -11.49
N SER A 403 -18.75 -31.29 -10.39
CA SER A 403 -19.38 -31.60 -9.12
C SER A 403 -18.99 -30.49 -8.15
N PRO A 404 -19.93 -29.88 -7.43
CA PRO A 404 -19.62 -28.87 -6.44
C PRO A 404 -18.71 -29.47 -5.36
N ILE A 405 -17.75 -28.68 -4.92
CA ILE A 405 -16.75 -29.03 -3.90
C ILE A 405 -17.51 -29.56 -2.66
N GLN A 406 -17.57 -30.88 -2.49
CA GLN A 406 -18.03 -31.48 -1.26
C GLN A 406 -16.85 -31.48 -0.29
N PHE A 407 -16.94 -30.66 0.74
CA PHE A 407 -16.04 -30.72 1.88
C PHE A 407 -16.18 -32.12 2.52
N ASN A 408 -15.08 -32.84 2.63
CA ASN A 408 -15.07 -34.20 3.15
C ASN A 408 -15.39 -34.19 4.66
N THR A 409 -16.63 -34.44 5.02
CA THR A 409 -17.12 -34.57 6.41
C THR A 409 -16.90 -35.96 7.01
N GLU A 410 -16.23 -36.88 6.31
CA GLU A 410 -16.08 -38.29 6.70
C GLU A 410 -14.86 -38.62 7.55
N ASN A 411 -14.44 -37.76 8.45
CA ASN A 411 -13.48 -38.17 9.52
C ASN A 411 -13.95 -37.68 10.89
N LYS A 412 -15.25 -37.92 11.21
CA LYS A 412 -15.76 -37.83 12.57
C LYS A 412 -16.53 -39.11 12.90
N THR A 413 -15.80 -40.18 13.16
CA THR A 413 -16.33 -41.25 14.03
C THR A 413 -15.26 -41.60 15.05
N TRP A 414 -15.58 -41.20 16.30
CA TRP A 414 -15.08 -41.60 17.63
C TRP A 414 -13.60 -41.43 17.97
#